data_b5e3d1e3e4211bf0dbb16e0ce03d48ff
#
_entry.id   b5e3d1e3e4211bf0dbb16e0ce03d48ff
#
_cell.length_a   1.000
_cell.length_b   1.000
_cell.length_c   1.000
_cell.angle_alpha   90.00
_cell.angle_beta   90.00
_cell.angle_gamma   90.00
#
_symmetry.space_group_name_H-M   'P 1'
#
loop_
_entity.id
_entity.type
_entity.pdbx_description
1 polymer ?
#
loop_
_entity_poly.entity_id
_entity_poly.type
_entity_poly.pdbx_seq_one_letter_code
_entity_poly.pdbx_strand_id
1 'polypeptide(L)'
;MKFMYSKKRVLSVFLSVLTVITVLTPAFSAWAGDVIGVYNIQLFYEDGNAVQDTDAEGNAYHETMKEGDTLQLSYKLIDCEIPDNGYVKWYSEAPTLVDVDQNGLVKAFDSSKGAVIHNWIDNEVKPVPLVGKIAGAALEKALFNDKVNVDTMDTDEIIALIEKTMGADSALGKIFESYSAKWIESLRKYLDNINSVVHVTLYDANGEVKADDKLAVTVTKNDAFYANFLPNGTHITNKSQIETTVAKGTTCQLSAVTTPVRLHMGVVYSVKSSSVFTQGKVIATVDDSGLVTFKNTGTVTIVVSPDTEGFINNLLKLVNYIYKLDHTGTIDTKKLADILIKYLGIDIDRNVLAALLDACFAIKDIVGDSADAIQLTATAVKIIANILLKLKYNDTITFNVVDGVPCTDFNITGPDTVQEGAQIQMAITDAKPVAADVSDITWSSSDESVAYVDPQTGIITGRDAGGNMGTVANSKKCTITATSAANQVVRTKELTVTGKTGRVLSDAVIHAQRDCNIGDQQTLTYTVYPVRVS
;
A
#
# COMPACT_ATOMS: atom_id res chain seq x y z
N MET A 1 23.91 22.60 -52.51
CA MET A 1 22.66 22.02 -51.98
C MET A 1 22.82 20.94 -50.89
N LYS A 2 24.02 20.40 -50.69
CA LYS A 2 24.27 19.35 -49.64
C LYS A 2 24.46 19.90 -48.20
N PHE A 3 24.80 21.15 -48.03
CA PHE A 3 25.09 21.74 -46.69
C PHE A 3 23.85 22.26 -45.94
N MET A 4 22.74 22.50 -46.62
CA MET A 4 21.52 23.00 -45.98
C MET A 4 20.67 21.89 -45.32
N TYR A 5 20.84 20.63 -45.75
CA TYR A 5 20.11 19.49 -45.15
C TYR A 5 20.67 19.05 -43.79
N SER A 6 21.97 19.29 -43.58
CA SER A 6 22.63 18.95 -42.31
C SER A 6 22.18 19.89 -41.16
N LYS A 7 22.06 21.19 -41.43
CA LYS A 7 21.64 22.18 -40.41
C LYS A 7 20.18 22.00 -39.95
N LYS A 8 19.28 21.60 -40.86
CA LYS A 8 17.89 21.33 -40.49
C LYS A 8 17.73 20.08 -39.63
N ARG A 9 18.52 19.02 -39.85
CA ARG A 9 18.52 17.82 -39.00
C ARG A 9 19.13 18.07 -37.63
N VAL A 10 20.21 18.82 -37.54
CA VAL A 10 20.82 19.20 -36.26
C VAL A 10 19.88 20.11 -35.47
N LEU A 11 19.21 21.06 -36.14
CA LEU A 11 18.24 21.94 -35.47
C LEU A 11 16.97 21.17 -35.02
N SER A 12 16.52 20.18 -35.79
CA SER A 12 15.37 19.36 -35.39
C SER A 12 15.68 18.41 -34.22
N VAL A 13 16.89 17.85 -34.16
CA VAL A 13 17.36 17.07 -33.03
C VAL A 13 17.56 17.96 -31.79
N PHE A 14 18.10 19.17 -31.98
CA PHE A 14 18.25 20.14 -30.89
C PHE A 14 16.89 20.63 -30.35
N LEU A 15 15.91 20.86 -31.26
CA LEU A 15 14.55 21.21 -30.83
C LEU A 15 13.82 20.04 -30.16
N SER A 16 13.99 18.79 -30.62
CA SER A 16 13.39 17.61 -29.96
C SER A 16 14.04 17.31 -28.60
N VAL A 17 15.35 17.52 -28.46
CA VAL A 17 16.02 17.41 -27.15
C VAL A 17 15.59 18.55 -26.22
N LEU A 18 15.42 19.77 -26.72
CA LEU A 18 14.90 20.89 -25.92
C LEU A 18 13.44 20.69 -25.54
N THR A 19 12.62 20.09 -26.42
CA THR A 19 11.21 19.78 -26.12
C THR A 19 11.08 18.62 -25.11
N VAL A 20 11.97 17.63 -25.16
CA VAL A 20 12.04 16.54 -24.18
C VAL A 20 12.47 17.08 -22.82
N ILE A 21 13.45 18.02 -22.78
CA ILE A 21 13.87 18.66 -21.53
C ILE A 21 12.74 19.54 -20.96
N THR A 22 11.94 20.22 -21.80
CA THR A 22 10.82 21.07 -21.33
C THR A 22 9.57 20.28 -20.95
N VAL A 23 9.41 19.04 -21.43
CA VAL A 23 8.29 18.16 -21.06
C VAL A 23 8.61 17.30 -19.82
N LEU A 24 9.90 17.08 -19.52
CA LEU A 24 10.34 16.35 -18.31
C LEU A 24 10.62 17.27 -17.11
N THR A 25 10.41 18.60 -17.25
CA THR A 25 10.53 19.53 -16.12
C THR A 25 9.26 20.37 -15.91
N PRO A 26 8.16 19.78 -15.43
CA PRO A 26 7.11 20.59 -14.85
C PRO A 26 7.45 20.84 -13.39
N ALA A 27 8.39 21.76 -13.09
CA ALA A 27 8.53 22.41 -11.78
C ALA A 27 9.83 23.24 -11.62
N PHE A 28 10.51 23.62 -12.71
CA PHE A 28 11.69 24.49 -12.59
C PHE A 28 11.44 25.95 -13.02
N SER A 29 10.26 26.48 -12.81
CA SER A 29 10.00 27.90 -13.02
C SER A 29 9.22 28.49 -11.87
N ALA A 30 9.89 28.78 -10.79
CA ALA A 30 9.61 29.89 -9.87
C ALA A 30 10.40 29.73 -8.57
N TRP A 31 11.72 29.92 -8.61
CA TRP A 31 12.45 30.25 -7.38
C TRP A 31 13.80 30.89 -7.78
N ALA A 32 13.75 32.19 -7.96
CA ALA A 32 14.94 33.03 -7.85
C ALA A 32 15.00 33.44 -6.37
N GLY A 33 15.86 32.81 -5.57
CA GLY A 33 16.13 33.33 -4.23
C GLY A 33 16.75 32.40 -3.21
N ASP A 34 16.58 31.09 -3.29
CA ASP A 34 17.23 30.19 -2.35
C ASP A 34 18.23 29.28 -3.07
N VAL A 35 19.41 29.13 -2.46
CA VAL A 35 20.36 28.09 -2.86
C VAL A 35 19.63 26.76 -2.72
N ILE A 36 19.21 26.18 -3.82
CA ILE A 36 18.64 24.84 -3.83
C ILE A 36 19.79 23.93 -3.39
N GLY A 37 19.77 23.52 -2.12
CA GLY A 37 20.65 22.48 -1.63
C GLY A 37 20.40 21.24 -2.48
N VAL A 38 21.37 20.84 -3.28
CA VAL A 38 21.31 19.57 -4.01
C VAL A 38 21.44 18.50 -2.94
N TYR A 39 20.32 17.85 -2.58
CA TYR A 39 20.34 16.73 -1.68
C TYR A 39 20.90 15.51 -2.42
N ASN A 40 21.83 14.82 -1.80
CA ASN A 40 22.42 13.61 -2.34
C ASN A 40 22.58 12.58 -1.21
N ILE A 41 22.16 11.35 -1.43
CA ILE A 41 22.27 10.21 -0.53
C ILE A 41 22.96 9.09 -1.27
N GLN A 42 23.88 8.37 -0.62
CA GLN A 42 24.61 7.28 -1.24
C GLN A 42 24.69 6.08 -0.31
N LEU A 43 24.47 4.89 -0.86
CA LEU A 43 24.55 3.60 -0.20
C LEU A 43 25.99 3.10 -0.09
N PHE A 44 26.28 2.41 1.01
CA PHE A 44 27.56 1.81 1.32
C PHE A 44 27.37 0.41 1.90
N TYR A 45 28.28 -0.47 1.54
CA TYR A 45 28.46 -1.76 2.21
C TYR A 45 29.13 -1.60 3.58
N GLU A 46 29.10 -2.66 4.40
CA GLU A 46 29.72 -2.68 5.74
C GLU A 46 31.23 -2.42 5.69
N ASP A 47 31.91 -2.80 4.62
CA ASP A 47 33.32 -2.54 4.39
C ASP A 47 33.64 -1.07 4.02
N GLY A 48 32.63 -0.24 3.87
CA GLY A 48 32.73 1.18 3.55
C GLY A 48 32.86 1.48 2.06
N ASN A 49 32.77 0.48 1.18
CA ASN A 49 32.68 0.69 -0.27
C ASN A 49 31.29 1.19 -0.65
N ALA A 50 31.24 2.16 -1.59
CA ALA A 50 29.98 2.63 -2.13
C ALA A 50 29.33 1.54 -2.99
N VAL A 51 28.01 1.43 -2.91
CA VAL A 51 27.23 0.61 -3.84
C VAL A 51 27.37 1.20 -5.24
N GLN A 52 27.60 0.32 -6.22
CA GLN A 52 27.79 0.72 -7.62
C GLN A 52 26.46 0.61 -8.38
N ASP A 53 26.20 1.56 -9.27
CA ASP A 53 25.02 1.52 -10.14
C ASP A 53 25.18 0.54 -11.31
N THR A 54 26.43 0.29 -11.71
CA THR A 54 26.77 -0.57 -12.85
C THR A 54 27.93 -1.51 -12.51
N ASP A 55 27.92 -2.70 -13.15
CA ASP A 55 29.04 -3.64 -13.13
C ASP A 55 30.22 -3.16 -14.01
N ALA A 56 31.30 -3.95 -14.05
CA ALA A 56 32.48 -3.64 -14.84
C ALA A 56 32.21 -3.60 -16.37
N GLU A 57 31.15 -4.24 -16.82
CA GLU A 57 30.67 -4.31 -18.19
C GLU A 57 29.68 -3.18 -18.54
N GLY A 58 29.28 -2.37 -17.54
CA GLY A 58 28.36 -1.25 -17.71
C GLY A 58 26.87 -1.63 -17.67
N ASN A 59 26.53 -2.86 -17.24
CA ASN A 59 25.16 -3.26 -16.98
C ASN A 59 24.73 -2.79 -15.59
N ALA A 60 23.42 -2.71 -15.34
CA ALA A 60 22.91 -2.42 -14.01
C ALA A 60 23.43 -3.45 -13.00
N TYR A 61 24.05 -2.97 -11.92
CA TYR A 61 24.60 -3.84 -10.89
C TYR A 61 23.48 -4.50 -10.08
N HIS A 62 23.64 -5.81 -9.84
CA HIS A 62 22.73 -6.60 -9.02
C HIS A 62 23.51 -7.35 -7.94
N GLU A 63 23.16 -7.13 -6.68
CA GLU A 63 23.65 -7.98 -5.59
C GLU A 63 22.95 -9.35 -5.64
N THR A 64 23.70 -10.43 -5.47
CA THR A 64 23.13 -11.79 -5.46
C THR A 64 23.16 -12.37 -4.05
N MET A 65 21.99 -12.67 -3.51
CA MET A 65 21.80 -13.26 -2.19
C MET A 65 21.08 -14.61 -2.29
N LYS A 66 21.37 -15.52 -1.38
CA LYS A 66 20.57 -16.75 -1.21
C LYS A 66 19.43 -16.52 -0.24
N GLU A 67 18.33 -17.26 -0.40
CA GLU A 67 17.26 -17.26 0.60
C GLU A 67 17.81 -17.48 2.01
N GLY A 68 17.49 -16.59 2.92
CA GLY A 68 17.96 -16.57 4.30
C GLY A 68 19.23 -15.74 4.55
N ASP A 69 19.92 -15.30 3.51
CA ASP A 69 21.11 -14.43 3.66
C ASP A 69 20.71 -13.03 4.13
N THR A 70 21.66 -12.37 4.78
CA THR A 70 21.53 -10.97 5.21
C THR A 70 22.69 -10.15 4.71
N LEU A 71 22.44 -8.87 4.42
CA LEU A 71 23.43 -7.90 3.98
C LEU A 71 23.20 -6.59 4.76
N GLN A 72 24.24 -6.11 5.44
CA GLN A 72 24.17 -4.83 6.13
C GLN A 72 24.56 -3.71 5.16
N LEU A 73 23.65 -2.77 4.96
CA LEU A 73 23.90 -1.52 4.25
C LEU A 73 23.91 -0.34 5.23
N SER A 74 24.57 0.72 4.81
CA SER A 74 24.52 2.03 5.45
C SER A 74 24.35 3.12 4.39
N TYR A 75 24.07 4.35 4.80
CA TYR A 75 24.02 5.48 3.87
C TYR A 75 24.83 6.66 4.40
N LYS A 76 25.22 7.56 3.50
CA LYS A 76 25.77 8.87 3.83
C LYS A 76 25.07 9.94 3.01
N LEU A 77 24.86 11.07 3.62
CA LEU A 77 24.48 12.29 2.92
C LEU A 77 25.75 12.95 2.38
N ILE A 78 25.77 13.31 1.11
CA ILE A 78 26.93 13.88 0.43
C ILE A 78 26.69 15.38 0.28
N ASP A 79 27.53 16.18 0.95
CA ASP A 79 27.50 17.65 0.93
C ASP A 79 26.13 18.28 1.28
N CYS A 80 25.31 17.55 2.07
CA CYS A 80 24.02 18.03 2.55
C CYS A 80 23.70 17.46 3.94
N GLU A 81 22.71 18.06 4.60
CA GLU A 81 22.12 17.59 5.86
C GLU A 81 20.66 17.23 5.66
N ILE A 82 20.07 16.51 6.62
CA ILE A 82 18.63 16.21 6.60
C ILE A 82 17.87 17.55 6.70
N PRO A 83 16.88 17.83 5.82
CA PRO A 83 16.05 19.03 5.93
C PRO A 83 15.38 19.14 7.29
N ASP A 84 15.04 20.34 7.72
CA ASP A 84 14.32 20.57 8.98
C ASP A 84 13.04 19.73 9.04
N ASN A 85 12.92 18.88 10.09
CA ASN A 85 11.87 17.88 10.25
C ASN A 85 11.77 16.85 9.12
N GLY A 86 12.78 16.75 8.26
CA GLY A 86 12.90 15.68 7.27
C GLY A 86 13.33 14.35 7.91
N TYR A 87 13.28 13.29 7.14
CA TYR A 87 13.66 11.95 7.63
C TYR A 87 14.18 11.07 6.50
N VAL A 88 14.93 10.02 6.86
CA VAL A 88 15.36 8.98 5.93
C VAL A 88 14.53 7.72 6.16
N LYS A 89 14.13 7.07 5.08
CA LYS A 89 13.35 5.85 5.13
C LYS A 89 13.96 4.79 4.21
N TRP A 90 14.09 3.57 4.74
CA TRP A 90 14.40 2.38 3.99
C TRP A 90 13.13 1.66 3.58
N TYR A 91 13.08 1.12 2.37
CA TYR A 91 12.00 0.23 1.93
C TYR A 91 12.45 -0.66 0.77
N SER A 92 11.69 -1.72 0.53
CA SER A 92 11.86 -2.64 -0.59
C SER A 92 10.64 -2.60 -1.51
N GLU A 93 10.85 -2.69 -2.81
CA GLU A 93 9.77 -2.78 -3.80
C GLU A 93 9.06 -4.15 -3.75
N ALA A 94 9.77 -5.20 -3.36
CA ALA A 94 9.24 -6.56 -3.27
C ALA A 94 9.65 -7.23 -1.94
N PRO A 95 9.01 -6.86 -0.81
CA PRO A 95 9.42 -7.31 0.53
C PRO A 95 9.29 -8.82 0.74
N THR A 96 8.50 -9.53 -0.06
CA THR A 96 8.45 -11.00 -0.03
C THR A 96 9.66 -11.67 -0.65
N LEU A 97 10.38 -10.98 -1.53
CA LEU A 97 11.65 -11.43 -2.09
C LEU A 97 12.82 -10.99 -1.21
N VAL A 98 12.88 -9.69 -0.97
CA VAL A 98 13.92 -9.03 -0.17
C VAL A 98 13.26 -7.93 0.64
N ASP A 99 13.52 -7.85 1.92
CA ASP A 99 13.08 -6.72 2.74
C ASP A 99 14.28 -6.05 3.41
N VAL A 100 14.09 -4.82 3.86
CA VAL A 100 15.10 -4.03 4.55
C VAL A 100 14.49 -3.37 5.79
N ASP A 101 15.19 -3.45 6.91
CA ASP A 101 14.78 -2.74 8.12
C ASP A 101 15.25 -1.27 8.12
N GLN A 102 14.78 -0.49 9.08
CA GLN A 102 15.15 0.94 9.18
C GLN A 102 16.60 1.17 9.62
N ASN A 103 17.37 0.10 9.92
CA ASN A 103 18.80 0.16 10.19
C ASN A 103 19.65 -0.25 8.96
N GLY A 104 18.99 -0.51 7.81
CA GLY A 104 19.66 -0.93 6.58
C GLY A 104 20.02 -2.41 6.53
N LEU A 105 19.48 -3.26 7.43
CA LEU A 105 19.68 -4.70 7.36
C LEU A 105 18.75 -5.29 6.30
N VAL A 106 19.33 -5.65 5.16
CA VAL A 106 18.68 -6.33 4.05
C VAL A 106 18.62 -7.83 4.32
N LYS A 107 17.49 -8.46 4.03
CA LYS A 107 17.31 -9.91 4.17
C LYS A 107 16.61 -10.51 2.96
N ALA A 108 17.19 -11.58 2.41
CA ALA A 108 16.61 -12.34 1.32
C ALA A 108 15.65 -13.43 1.84
N PHE A 109 14.44 -13.50 1.29
CA PHE A 109 13.39 -14.37 1.81
C PHE A 109 12.93 -15.44 0.84
N ASP A 110 12.71 -15.09 -0.41
CA ASP A 110 12.14 -16.01 -1.39
C ASP A 110 12.66 -15.69 -2.80
N SER A 111 12.91 -16.72 -3.58
CA SER A 111 13.35 -16.64 -4.97
C SER A 111 12.27 -17.10 -5.94
N SER A 112 11.07 -17.41 -5.47
CA SER A 112 10.02 -18.06 -6.23
C SER A 112 9.19 -17.09 -7.06
N LYS A 113 8.67 -17.57 -8.20
CA LYS A 113 7.63 -16.84 -8.96
C LYS A 113 6.38 -16.63 -8.11
N GLY A 114 6.09 -17.57 -7.21
CA GLY A 114 4.97 -17.44 -6.28
C GLY A 114 5.05 -16.18 -5.43
N ALA A 115 6.22 -15.83 -4.90
CA ALA A 115 6.42 -14.60 -4.12
C ALA A 115 6.20 -13.34 -4.98
N VAL A 116 6.69 -13.34 -6.21
CA VAL A 116 6.47 -12.25 -7.18
C VAL A 116 4.99 -12.07 -7.49
N ILE A 117 4.28 -13.18 -7.74
CA ILE A 117 2.85 -13.15 -8.04
C ILE A 117 2.03 -12.64 -6.85
N HIS A 118 2.39 -13.00 -5.61
CA HIS A 118 1.74 -12.43 -4.42
C HIS A 118 1.93 -10.92 -4.32
N ASN A 119 3.16 -10.41 -4.52
CA ASN A 119 3.40 -8.97 -4.56
C ASN A 119 2.55 -8.29 -5.65
N TRP A 120 2.48 -8.87 -6.84
CA TRP A 120 1.67 -8.34 -7.92
C TRP A 120 0.18 -8.32 -7.58
N ILE A 121 -0.38 -9.40 -7.02
CA ILE A 121 -1.79 -9.45 -6.60
C ILE A 121 -2.07 -8.35 -5.58
N ASP A 122 -1.21 -8.19 -4.57
CA ASP A 122 -1.43 -7.28 -3.46
C ASP A 122 -1.25 -5.81 -3.88
N ASN A 123 -0.33 -5.52 -4.79
CA ASN A 123 0.01 -4.15 -5.18
C ASN A 123 -0.73 -3.64 -6.42
N GLU A 124 -1.09 -4.53 -7.35
CA GLU A 124 -1.70 -4.13 -8.62
C GLU A 124 -3.17 -4.54 -8.77
N VAL A 125 -3.55 -5.71 -8.22
CA VAL A 125 -4.90 -6.23 -8.39
C VAL A 125 -5.82 -5.80 -7.26
N LYS A 126 -5.49 -6.13 -6.00
CA LYS A 126 -6.35 -5.87 -4.84
C LYS A 126 -6.69 -4.39 -4.60
N PRO A 127 -5.81 -3.40 -4.90
CA PRO A 127 -6.12 -1.99 -4.69
C PRO A 127 -7.19 -1.43 -5.64
N VAL A 128 -7.54 -2.14 -6.74
CA VAL A 128 -8.56 -1.66 -7.67
C VAL A 128 -9.94 -1.61 -6.99
N PRO A 129 -10.57 -0.42 -6.93
CA PRO A 129 -11.85 -0.26 -6.23
C PRO A 129 -12.94 -1.20 -6.75
N LEU A 130 -13.77 -1.74 -5.85
CA LEU A 130 -14.91 -2.62 -6.06
C LEU A 130 -14.56 -4.03 -6.58
N VAL A 131 -13.66 -4.16 -7.55
CA VAL A 131 -13.38 -5.45 -8.23
C VAL A 131 -12.09 -6.13 -7.76
N GLY A 132 -11.10 -5.36 -7.28
CA GLY A 132 -9.76 -5.87 -6.99
C GLY A 132 -9.71 -6.93 -5.90
N LYS A 133 -10.46 -6.77 -4.82
CA LYS A 133 -10.52 -7.77 -3.74
C LYS A 133 -11.10 -9.11 -4.22
N ILE A 134 -12.13 -9.07 -5.07
CA ILE A 134 -12.77 -10.27 -5.63
C ILE A 134 -11.81 -10.95 -6.62
N ALA A 135 -11.17 -10.16 -7.48
CA ALA A 135 -10.19 -10.65 -8.44
C ALA A 135 -8.98 -11.26 -7.74
N GLY A 136 -8.41 -10.57 -6.75
CA GLY A 136 -7.28 -11.04 -5.96
C GLY A 136 -7.56 -12.38 -5.28
N ALA A 137 -8.70 -12.51 -4.60
CA ALA A 137 -9.11 -13.76 -3.96
C ALA A 137 -9.32 -14.91 -4.97
N ALA A 138 -9.85 -14.62 -6.15
CA ALA A 138 -10.04 -15.62 -7.21
C ALA A 138 -8.68 -16.08 -7.77
N LEU A 139 -7.74 -15.15 -7.99
CA LEU A 139 -6.39 -15.44 -8.45
C LEU A 139 -5.60 -16.25 -7.42
N GLU A 140 -5.63 -15.85 -6.15
CA GLU A 140 -4.96 -16.61 -5.07
C GLU A 140 -5.46 -18.05 -5.03
N LYS A 141 -6.77 -18.26 -5.09
CA LYS A 141 -7.35 -19.60 -5.11
C LYS A 141 -6.98 -20.41 -6.37
N ALA A 142 -6.81 -19.75 -7.50
CA ALA A 142 -6.46 -20.42 -8.75
C ALA A 142 -4.97 -20.77 -8.85
N LEU A 143 -4.09 -19.87 -8.37
CA LEU A 143 -2.65 -19.96 -8.53
C LEU A 143 -1.96 -20.66 -7.34
N PHE A 144 -2.52 -20.55 -6.14
CA PHE A 144 -1.93 -21.09 -4.91
C PHE A 144 -2.82 -22.20 -4.31
N ASN A 145 -2.76 -23.38 -4.90
CA ASN A 145 -3.44 -24.57 -4.42
C ASN A 145 -2.58 -25.82 -4.66
N ASP A 146 -2.92 -26.92 -4.03
CA ASP A 146 -2.14 -28.17 -4.06
C ASP A 146 -1.94 -28.79 -5.46
N LYS A 147 -2.68 -28.31 -6.46
CA LYS A 147 -2.65 -28.82 -7.84
C LYS A 147 -1.83 -27.96 -8.79
N VAL A 148 -1.47 -26.75 -8.38
CA VAL A 148 -0.78 -25.75 -9.20
C VAL A 148 0.56 -25.43 -8.53
N ASN A 149 1.64 -25.56 -9.29
CA ASN A 149 2.97 -25.12 -8.87
C ASN A 149 3.47 -24.07 -9.86
N VAL A 150 3.22 -22.81 -9.55
CA VAL A 150 3.58 -21.66 -10.39
C VAL A 150 5.09 -21.54 -10.63
N ASP A 151 5.92 -22.09 -9.74
CA ASP A 151 7.38 -22.02 -9.88
C ASP A 151 7.91 -22.90 -11.02
N THR A 152 7.16 -23.94 -11.39
CA THR A 152 7.50 -24.84 -12.50
C THR A 152 6.84 -24.44 -13.82
N MET A 153 5.89 -23.52 -13.82
CA MET A 153 5.20 -23.02 -14.99
C MET A 153 6.02 -21.95 -15.70
N ASP A 154 5.91 -21.85 -17.01
CA ASP A 154 6.41 -20.69 -17.72
C ASP A 154 5.44 -19.48 -17.62
N THR A 155 5.90 -18.31 -18.07
CA THR A 155 5.10 -17.09 -17.99
C THR A 155 3.79 -17.18 -18.74
N ASP A 156 3.77 -17.84 -19.91
CA ASP A 156 2.56 -17.96 -20.74
C ASP A 156 1.57 -18.97 -20.13
N GLU A 157 2.04 -20.04 -19.50
CA GLU A 157 1.20 -20.98 -18.73
C GLU A 157 0.53 -20.28 -17.53
N ILE A 158 1.26 -19.44 -16.80
CA ILE A 158 0.71 -18.65 -15.68
C ILE A 158 -0.36 -17.68 -16.21
N ILE A 159 -0.07 -16.98 -17.31
CA ILE A 159 -1.03 -16.05 -17.93
C ILE A 159 -2.27 -16.78 -18.42
N ALA A 160 -2.13 -17.92 -19.09
CA ALA A 160 -3.27 -18.71 -19.54
C ALA A 160 -4.18 -19.14 -18.38
N LEU A 161 -3.61 -19.47 -17.23
CA LEU A 161 -4.36 -19.81 -16.01
C LEU A 161 -5.11 -18.60 -15.46
N ILE A 162 -4.49 -17.41 -15.48
CA ILE A 162 -5.11 -16.15 -15.09
C ILE A 162 -6.25 -15.78 -16.05
N GLU A 163 -6.03 -15.86 -17.35
CA GLU A 163 -7.05 -15.61 -18.38
C GLU A 163 -8.23 -16.57 -18.23
N LYS A 164 -7.98 -17.85 -17.97
CA LYS A 164 -9.03 -18.83 -17.68
C LYS A 164 -9.82 -18.47 -16.42
N THR A 165 -9.16 -17.94 -15.40
CA THR A 165 -9.80 -17.58 -14.12
C THR A 165 -10.63 -16.31 -14.23
N MET A 166 -10.16 -15.34 -15.02
CA MET A 166 -10.78 -14.01 -15.18
C MET A 166 -11.43 -13.81 -16.54
N GLY A 167 -11.36 -14.78 -17.45
CA GLY A 167 -11.82 -14.65 -18.85
C GLY A 167 -13.33 -14.48 -18.99
N ALA A 168 -13.76 -14.05 -20.17
CA ALA A 168 -15.15 -13.70 -20.51
C ALA A 168 -16.18 -14.81 -20.22
N ASP A 169 -15.74 -16.07 -20.24
CA ASP A 169 -16.58 -17.24 -19.93
C ASP A 169 -16.76 -17.49 -18.42
N SER A 170 -16.02 -16.77 -17.57
CA SER A 170 -16.21 -16.85 -16.10
C SER A 170 -17.39 -15.98 -15.65
N ALA A 171 -18.02 -16.34 -14.54
CA ALA A 171 -19.11 -15.55 -13.96
C ALA A 171 -18.72 -14.07 -13.66
N LEU A 172 -17.44 -13.81 -13.53
CA LEU A 172 -16.85 -12.49 -13.24
C LEU A 172 -16.20 -11.87 -14.49
N GLY A 173 -16.09 -12.60 -15.61
CA GLY A 173 -15.31 -12.21 -16.79
C GLY A 173 -15.67 -10.85 -17.36
N LYS A 174 -16.95 -10.53 -17.45
CA LYS A 174 -17.42 -9.22 -17.95
C LYS A 174 -16.98 -8.05 -17.05
N ILE A 175 -16.82 -8.29 -15.75
CA ILE A 175 -16.39 -7.28 -14.79
C ILE A 175 -14.87 -7.06 -14.91
N PHE A 176 -14.12 -8.13 -15.21
CA PHE A 176 -12.66 -8.09 -15.29
C PHE A 176 -12.13 -7.75 -16.69
N GLU A 177 -12.96 -7.84 -17.73
CA GLU A 177 -12.55 -7.64 -19.12
C GLU A 177 -11.82 -6.31 -19.35
N SER A 178 -12.25 -5.24 -18.67
CA SER A 178 -11.63 -3.92 -18.78
C SER A 178 -10.26 -3.82 -18.06
N TYR A 179 -9.95 -4.72 -17.16
CA TYR A 179 -8.71 -4.72 -16.35
C TYR A 179 -7.73 -5.81 -16.78
N SER A 180 -8.21 -6.91 -17.37
CA SER A 180 -7.41 -8.11 -17.64
C SER A 180 -6.15 -7.82 -18.46
N ALA A 181 -6.26 -7.07 -19.54
CA ALA A 181 -5.13 -6.73 -20.39
C ALA A 181 -4.04 -5.92 -19.65
N LYS A 182 -4.45 -4.94 -18.84
CA LYS A 182 -3.53 -4.13 -18.04
C LYS A 182 -2.84 -4.96 -16.95
N TRP A 183 -3.58 -5.83 -16.29
CA TRP A 183 -3.06 -6.71 -15.25
C TRP A 183 -2.08 -7.74 -15.82
N ILE A 184 -2.38 -8.32 -16.98
CA ILE A 184 -1.47 -9.27 -17.66
C ILE A 184 -0.18 -8.57 -18.10
N GLU A 185 -0.27 -7.37 -18.68
CA GLU A 185 0.92 -6.58 -19.05
C GLU A 185 1.77 -6.24 -17.82
N SER A 186 1.15 -5.85 -16.71
CA SER A 186 1.84 -5.57 -15.45
C SER A 186 2.50 -6.84 -14.91
N LEU A 187 1.79 -7.98 -14.88
CA LEU A 187 2.35 -9.24 -14.41
C LEU A 187 3.57 -9.70 -15.22
N ARG A 188 3.56 -9.54 -16.55
CA ARG A 188 4.75 -9.85 -17.37
C ARG A 188 5.97 -9.08 -16.88
N LYS A 189 5.82 -7.78 -16.60
CA LYS A 189 6.90 -6.95 -16.06
C LYS A 189 7.42 -7.46 -14.71
N TYR A 190 6.53 -7.92 -13.83
CA TYR A 190 6.90 -8.53 -12.56
C TYR A 190 7.66 -9.86 -12.76
N LEU A 191 7.20 -10.72 -13.66
CA LEU A 191 7.82 -12.03 -13.91
C LEU A 191 9.12 -11.94 -14.72
N ASP A 192 9.25 -10.95 -15.61
CA ASP A 192 10.46 -10.70 -16.38
C ASP A 192 11.60 -10.11 -15.51
N ASN A 193 11.25 -9.53 -14.36
CA ASN A 193 12.20 -8.87 -13.46
C ASN A 193 12.06 -9.42 -12.03
N ILE A 194 12.44 -10.68 -11.82
CA ILE A 194 12.41 -11.37 -10.51
C ILE A 194 13.54 -10.85 -9.61
N ASN A 195 13.61 -9.54 -9.47
CA ASN A 195 14.55 -8.86 -8.60
C ASN A 195 13.76 -7.95 -7.68
N SER A 196 14.28 -7.65 -6.51
CA SER A 196 13.78 -6.59 -5.67
C SER A 196 14.75 -5.42 -5.67
N VAL A 197 14.24 -4.22 -5.51
CA VAL A 197 15.06 -3.02 -5.32
C VAL A 197 14.88 -2.53 -3.89
N VAL A 198 15.99 -2.40 -3.20
CA VAL A 198 16.06 -1.80 -1.85
C VAL A 198 16.43 -0.34 -2.00
N HIS A 199 15.66 0.53 -1.40
CA HIS A 199 15.83 1.98 -1.43
C HIS A 199 16.22 2.54 -0.08
N VAL A 200 17.03 3.60 -0.11
CA VAL A 200 17.19 4.57 0.98
C VAL A 200 16.80 5.94 0.46
N THR A 201 15.78 6.53 1.01
CA THR A 201 15.16 7.76 0.48
C THR A 201 15.12 8.84 1.55
N LEU A 202 15.60 10.03 1.22
CA LEU A 202 15.52 11.24 2.04
C LEU A 202 14.24 11.99 1.71
N TYR A 203 13.45 12.28 2.71
CA TYR A 203 12.21 13.05 2.63
C TYR A 203 12.34 14.38 3.38
N ASP A 204 11.63 15.40 2.91
CA ASP A 204 11.41 16.61 3.70
C ASP A 204 10.23 16.44 4.69
N ALA A 205 9.94 17.51 5.43
CA ALA A 205 8.85 17.55 6.41
C ALA A 205 7.45 17.29 5.81
N ASN A 206 7.28 17.53 4.51
CA ASN A 206 6.01 17.33 3.79
C ASN A 206 5.91 15.92 3.19
N GLY A 207 6.95 15.10 3.32
CA GLY A 207 7.03 13.77 2.72
C GLY A 207 7.42 13.80 1.23
N GLU A 208 7.95 14.91 0.71
CA GLU A 208 8.49 14.97 -0.63
C GLU A 208 9.89 14.35 -0.69
N VAL A 209 10.13 13.54 -1.71
CA VAL A 209 11.44 12.93 -1.95
C VAL A 209 12.45 14.00 -2.35
N LYS A 210 13.56 14.09 -1.63
CA LYS A 210 14.68 15.00 -1.91
C LYS A 210 15.88 14.30 -2.53
N ALA A 211 16.16 13.06 -2.11
CA ALA A 211 17.18 12.21 -2.71
C ALA A 211 16.80 10.74 -2.50
N ASP A 212 17.26 9.88 -3.38
CA ASP A 212 17.06 8.43 -3.33
C ASP A 212 18.31 7.73 -3.85
N ASP A 213 18.70 6.64 -3.20
CA ASP A 213 19.69 5.71 -3.71
C ASP A 213 19.19 4.27 -3.50
N LYS A 214 19.66 3.34 -4.33
CA LYS A 214 19.05 2.02 -4.42
C LYS A 214 20.04 0.93 -4.76
N LEU A 215 19.70 -0.30 -4.37
CA LEU A 215 20.42 -1.52 -4.72
C LEU A 215 19.43 -2.55 -5.25
N ALA A 216 19.66 -3.01 -6.47
CA ALA A 216 18.93 -4.16 -7.01
C ALA A 216 19.50 -5.47 -6.42
N VAL A 217 18.61 -6.35 -5.97
CA VAL A 217 18.96 -7.62 -5.34
C VAL A 217 18.26 -8.77 -6.07
N THR A 218 19.06 -9.73 -6.51
CA THR A 218 18.57 -11.00 -7.06
C THR A 218 18.65 -12.06 -5.98
N VAL A 219 17.53 -12.70 -5.67
CA VAL A 219 17.51 -13.82 -4.72
C VAL A 219 17.61 -15.13 -5.46
N THR A 220 18.49 -16.00 -4.98
CA THR A 220 18.65 -17.36 -5.49
C THR A 220 18.18 -18.37 -4.46
N LYS A 221 17.68 -19.51 -4.93
CA LYS A 221 17.20 -20.58 -4.06
C LYS A 221 18.30 -21.07 -3.12
N ASN A 222 17.94 -21.24 -1.86
CA ASN A 222 18.79 -21.91 -0.91
C ASN A 222 18.56 -23.42 -1.02
N ASP A 223 19.51 -24.15 -1.64
CA ASP A 223 19.45 -25.60 -1.81
C ASP A 223 19.76 -26.38 -0.51
N ALA A 224 20.05 -25.68 0.59
CA ALA A 224 20.19 -26.35 1.87
C ALA A 224 18.89 -27.09 2.21
N PHE A 225 19.03 -28.37 2.51
CA PHE A 225 17.91 -29.28 2.76
C PHE A 225 16.81 -28.69 3.68
N TYR A 226 17.23 -27.98 4.73
CA TYR A 226 16.32 -27.40 5.75
C TYR A 226 15.50 -26.21 5.24
N ALA A 227 15.99 -25.49 4.25
CA ALA A 227 15.30 -24.35 3.64
C ALA A 227 13.97 -24.76 2.98
N ASN A 228 13.78 -26.05 2.70
CA ASN A 228 12.55 -26.58 2.11
C ASN A 228 11.41 -26.84 3.11
N PHE A 229 11.65 -26.68 4.40
CA PHE A 229 10.68 -27.05 5.44
C PHE A 229 10.41 -25.96 6.46
N LEU A 230 11.21 -24.90 6.50
CA LEU A 230 11.14 -23.87 7.52
C LEU A 230 10.82 -22.50 6.91
N PRO A 231 10.01 -21.67 7.58
CA PRO A 231 9.76 -20.30 7.14
C PRO A 231 11.03 -19.44 7.32
N ASN A 232 11.18 -18.42 6.50
CA ASN A 232 12.19 -17.39 6.62
C ASN A 232 11.68 -16.11 7.24
N GLY A 233 10.39 -15.84 7.09
CA GLY A 233 9.75 -14.63 7.59
C GLY A 233 8.26 -14.60 7.29
N THR A 234 7.61 -13.59 7.80
CA THR A 234 6.23 -13.21 7.47
C THR A 234 6.25 -11.75 7.09
N HIS A 235 5.52 -11.35 6.07
CA HIS A 235 5.55 -10.01 5.53
C HIS A 235 4.14 -9.47 5.36
N ILE A 236 3.93 -8.21 5.75
CA ILE A 236 2.77 -7.43 5.36
C ILE A 236 3.06 -6.87 3.96
N THR A 237 2.49 -7.49 2.93
CA THR A 237 2.83 -7.25 1.52
C THR A 237 2.37 -5.87 1.01
N ASN A 238 1.30 -5.33 1.59
CA ASN A 238 0.78 -4.00 1.25
C ASN A 238 1.22 -2.90 2.24
N LYS A 239 2.25 -3.13 3.05
CA LYS A 239 2.69 -2.20 4.12
C LYS A 239 3.04 -0.80 3.60
N SER A 240 3.65 -0.70 2.41
CA SER A 240 4.03 0.57 1.78
C SER A 240 2.84 1.43 1.34
N GLN A 241 1.67 0.81 1.17
CA GLN A 241 0.42 1.48 0.75
C GLN A 241 -0.45 1.90 1.94
N ILE A 242 -0.04 1.55 3.17
CA ILE A 242 -0.85 1.77 4.37
C ILE A 242 -0.40 3.04 5.08
N GLU A 243 -1.36 3.94 5.26
CA GLU A 243 -1.18 5.09 6.13
C GLU A 243 -1.23 4.65 7.60
N THR A 244 -0.23 5.05 8.37
CA THR A 244 -0.11 4.66 9.78
C THR A 244 -0.76 5.65 10.74
N THR A 245 -1.11 6.85 10.30
CA THR A 245 -1.97 7.78 11.06
C THR A 245 -3.39 7.68 10.52
N VAL A 246 -4.31 7.23 11.36
CA VAL A 246 -5.68 6.87 10.97
C VAL A 246 -6.71 7.47 11.91
N ALA A 247 -7.92 7.73 11.42
CA ALA A 247 -9.00 8.19 12.27
C ALA A 247 -9.70 7.03 12.99
N LYS A 248 -10.16 7.26 14.22
CA LYS A 248 -11.02 6.29 14.89
C LYS A 248 -12.33 6.08 14.11
N GLY A 249 -12.85 4.87 14.13
CA GLY A 249 -14.05 4.48 13.37
C GLY A 249 -13.75 3.98 11.95
N THR A 250 -12.51 4.13 11.47
CA THR A 250 -12.10 3.61 10.16
C THR A 250 -11.58 2.19 10.23
N THR A 251 -11.36 1.57 9.08
CA THR A 251 -10.80 0.23 8.93
C THR A 251 -9.61 0.24 7.98
N CYS A 252 -8.70 -0.72 8.16
CA CYS A 252 -7.56 -0.94 7.29
C CYS A 252 -7.42 -2.43 6.99
N GLN A 253 -7.28 -2.81 5.72
CA GLN A 253 -7.04 -4.19 5.32
C GLN A 253 -5.54 -4.43 5.23
N LEU A 254 -5.04 -5.39 6.01
CA LEU A 254 -3.70 -5.93 5.89
C LEU A 254 -3.72 -7.14 4.95
N SER A 255 -2.73 -7.23 4.08
CA SER A 255 -2.40 -8.43 3.32
C SER A 255 -1.03 -8.92 3.76
N ALA A 256 -0.88 -10.22 3.99
CA ALA A 256 0.39 -10.77 4.45
C ALA A 256 0.62 -12.19 3.96
N VAL A 257 1.88 -12.59 3.87
CA VAL A 257 2.30 -13.90 3.41
C VAL A 257 3.47 -14.42 4.24
N THR A 258 3.54 -15.73 4.43
CA THR A 258 4.71 -16.41 5.00
C THR A 258 5.64 -16.87 3.89
N THR A 259 6.94 -16.60 4.03
CA THR A 259 7.96 -16.98 3.06
C THR A 259 8.86 -18.13 3.58
N PRO A 260 9.39 -18.98 2.72
CA PRO A 260 9.12 -19.06 1.28
C PRO A 260 7.67 -19.49 0.99
N VAL A 261 7.06 -18.87 -0.03
CA VAL A 261 5.65 -19.11 -0.39
C VAL A 261 5.35 -20.57 -0.71
N ARG A 262 6.33 -21.31 -1.24
CA ARG A 262 6.24 -22.76 -1.51
C ARG A 262 5.89 -23.62 -0.28
N LEU A 263 5.99 -23.08 0.93
CA LEU A 263 5.60 -23.81 2.15
C LEU A 263 4.10 -23.83 2.35
N HIS A 264 3.33 -23.03 1.60
CA HIS A 264 1.87 -22.90 1.72
C HIS A 264 1.40 -22.68 3.16
N MET A 265 2.14 -21.88 3.92
CA MET A 265 1.81 -21.52 5.30
C MET A 265 0.94 -20.28 5.33
N GLY A 266 -0.18 -20.37 6.06
CA GLY A 266 -1.03 -19.22 6.35
C GLY A 266 -0.38 -18.21 7.31
N VAL A 267 -1.10 -17.14 7.59
CA VAL A 267 -0.71 -16.10 8.53
C VAL A 267 -1.81 -15.93 9.61
N VAL A 268 -1.39 -15.51 10.80
CA VAL A 268 -2.28 -15.16 11.90
C VAL A 268 -2.04 -13.70 12.29
N TYR A 269 -3.13 -12.95 12.37
CA TYR A 269 -3.12 -11.56 12.79
C TYR A 269 -3.45 -11.43 14.27
N SER A 270 -2.77 -10.55 14.98
CA SER A 270 -3.03 -10.29 16.39
C SER A 270 -2.66 -8.84 16.77
N VAL A 271 -3.29 -8.35 17.84
CA VAL A 271 -2.90 -7.07 18.45
C VAL A 271 -1.82 -7.33 19.48
N LYS A 272 -0.70 -6.59 19.44
CA LYS A 272 0.36 -6.71 20.45
C LYS A 272 -0.20 -6.39 21.85
N SER A 273 -0.03 -7.27 22.80
CA SER A 273 -0.67 -7.18 24.13
C SER A 273 -0.37 -5.88 24.88
N SER A 274 0.82 -5.30 24.68
CA SER A 274 1.23 -4.02 25.28
C SER A 274 0.54 -2.80 24.66
N SER A 275 -0.13 -2.94 23.54
CA SER A 275 -0.78 -1.86 22.80
C SER A 275 -2.30 -2.00 22.66
N VAL A 276 -2.90 -3.06 23.27
CA VAL A 276 -4.35 -3.32 23.14
C VAL A 276 -5.19 -2.24 23.80
N PHE A 277 -4.71 -1.71 24.93
CA PHE A 277 -5.48 -0.78 25.75
C PHE A 277 -4.73 0.52 26.00
N THR A 278 -5.46 1.63 25.87
CA THR A 278 -5.07 2.93 26.40
C THR A 278 -6.18 3.40 27.33
N GLN A 279 -5.83 3.73 28.60
CA GLN A 279 -6.80 4.15 29.62
C GLN A 279 -7.99 3.17 29.78
N GLY A 280 -7.75 1.86 29.66
CA GLY A 280 -8.77 0.83 29.79
C GLY A 280 -9.68 0.63 28.58
N LYS A 281 -9.41 1.31 27.45
CA LYS A 281 -10.18 1.18 26.20
C LYS A 281 -9.41 0.40 25.15
N VAL A 282 -10.11 -0.46 24.41
CA VAL A 282 -9.54 -1.18 23.24
C VAL A 282 -9.31 -0.18 22.11
N ILE A 283 -8.06 -0.04 21.65
CA ILE A 283 -7.70 0.90 20.59
C ILE A 283 -8.11 0.36 19.23
N ALA A 284 -7.78 -0.89 18.93
CA ALA A 284 -8.16 -1.56 17.68
C ALA A 284 -8.37 -3.05 17.87
N THR A 285 -9.06 -3.68 16.92
CA THR A 285 -9.19 -5.13 16.76
C THR A 285 -8.76 -5.51 15.36
N VAL A 286 -8.26 -6.73 15.17
CA VAL A 286 -7.99 -7.32 13.86
C VAL A 286 -8.69 -8.68 13.80
N ASP A 287 -9.26 -9.01 12.65
CA ASP A 287 -9.87 -10.31 12.39
C ASP A 287 -8.91 -11.26 11.64
N ASP A 288 -9.36 -12.51 11.43
CA ASP A 288 -8.55 -13.54 10.77
C ASP A 288 -8.26 -13.23 9.30
N SER A 289 -9.03 -12.33 8.68
CA SER A 289 -8.78 -11.85 7.31
C SER A 289 -7.78 -10.70 7.23
N GLY A 290 -7.29 -10.19 8.38
CA GLY A 290 -6.41 -9.05 8.45
C GLY A 290 -7.12 -7.69 8.41
N LEU A 291 -8.46 -7.65 8.56
CA LEU A 291 -9.20 -6.39 8.65
C LEU A 291 -9.03 -5.78 10.05
N VAL A 292 -8.30 -4.68 10.13
CA VAL A 292 -8.12 -3.89 11.34
C VAL A 292 -9.27 -2.90 11.49
N THR A 293 -9.89 -2.83 12.66
CA THR A 293 -10.94 -1.86 13.01
C THR A 293 -10.46 -0.97 14.14
N PHE A 294 -10.36 0.35 13.91
CA PHE A 294 -9.89 1.33 14.89
C PHE A 294 -11.04 1.87 15.74
N LYS A 295 -11.02 1.61 17.06
CA LYS A 295 -12.14 1.88 17.97
C LYS A 295 -11.95 3.10 18.85
N ASN A 296 -10.73 3.35 19.29
CA ASN A 296 -10.38 4.48 20.17
C ASN A 296 -9.02 5.05 19.79
N THR A 297 -8.79 6.30 20.16
CA THR A 297 -7.50 6.98 19.94
C THR A 297 -6.37 6.36 20.76
N GLY A 298 -5.16 6.42 20.23
CA GLY A 298 -3.94 5.91 20.84
C GLY A 298 -3.06 5.16 19.85
N THR A 299 -1.96 4.61 20.33
CA THR A 299 -1.02 3.84 19.51
C THR A 299 -1.30 2.35 19.64
N VAL A 300 -1.43 1.65 18.51
CA VAL A 300 -1.67 0.21 18.45
C VAL A 300 -0.73 -0.46 17.46
N THR A 301 -0.16 -1.59 17.84
CA THR A 301 0.70 -2.41 16.99
C THR A 301 -0.02 -3.71 16.65
N ILE A 302 -0.18 -3.96 15.36
CA ILE A 302 -0.64 -5.25 14.83
C ILE A 302 0.57 -6.11 14.54
N VAL A 303 0.50 -7.36 14.91
CA VAL A 303 1.52 -8.39 14.69
C VAL A 303 0.95 -9.43 13.74
N VAL A 304 1.72 -9.75 12.72
CA VAL A 304 1.43 -10.83 11.77
C VAL A 304 2.48 -11.91 11.95
N SER A 305 2.05 -13.14 12.11
CA SER A 305 2.94 -14.28 12.34
C SER A 305 2.53 -15.48 11.48
N PRO A 306 3.45 -16.43 11.24
CA PRO A 306 3.11 -17.64 10.52
C PRO A 306 2.00 -18.42 11.26
N ASP A 307 1.13 -19.07 10.49
CA ASP A 307 0.19 -20.03 11.06
C ASP A 307 0.94 -21.22 11.66
N THR A 308 0.79 -21.42 12.96
CA THR A 308 1.49 -22.46 13.69
C THR A 308 1.07 -23.87 13.29
N GLU A 309 -0.13 -24.07 12.78
CA GLU A 309 -0.59 -25.40 12.33
C GLU A 309 0.14 -25.84 11.05
N GLY A 310 0.27 -24.97 10.06
CA GLY A 310 1.07 -25.21 8.86
C GLY A 310 2.54 -25.47 9.20
N PHE A 311 3.11 -24.68 10.11
CA PHE A 311 4.48 -24.87 10.58
C PHE A 311 4.72 -26.24 11.23
N ILE A 312 3.81 -26.68 12.10
CA ILE A 312 3.93 -27.99 12.77
C ILE A 312 3.91 -29.11 11.75
N ASN A 313 3.02 -29.05 10.77
CA ASN A 313 2.97 -30.04 9.71
C ASN A 313 4.28 -30.11 8.93
N ASN A 314 4.91 -28.98 8.65
CA ASN A 314 6.21 -28.94 7.97
C ASN A 314 7.36 -29.42 8.88
N LEU A 315 7.33 -29.06 10.17
CA LEU A 315 8.30 -29.57 11.15
C LEU A 315 8.20 -31.09 11.30
N LEU A 316 7.02 -31.66 11.33
CA LEU A 316 6.80 -33.10 11.36
C LEU A 316 7.29 -33.79 10.08
N LYS A 317 7.12 -33.17 8.91
CA LYS A 317 7.73 -33.66 7.65
C LYS A 317 9.26 -33.68 7.75
N LEU A 318 9.87 -32.62 8.27
CA LEU A 318 11.32 -32.51 8.49
C LEU A 318 11.82 -33.60 9.46
N VAL A 319 11.18 -33.76 10.61
CA VAL A 319 11.52 -34.80 11.60
C VAL A 319 11.41 -36.19 10.99
N ASN A 320 10.32 -36.49 10.28
CA ASN A 320 10.16 -37.78 9.60
C ASN A 320 11.21 -38.04 8.52
N TYR A 321 11.65 -37.00 7.82
CA TYR A 321 12.70 -37.15 6.82
C TYR A 321 14.05 -37.40 7.46
N ILE A 322 14.42 -36.68 8.53
CA ILE A 322 15.66 -36.92 9.29
C ILE A 322 15.67 -38.36 9.86
N TYR A 323 14.51 -38.79 10.38
CA TYR A 323 14.35 -40.19 10.86
C TYR A 323 14.57 -41.23 9.77
N LYS A 324 14.14 -40.97 8.54
CA LYS A 324 14.36 -41.89 7.41
C LYS A 324 15.81 -41.91 6.93
N LEU A 325 16.60 -40.85 7.14
CA LEU A 325 18.02 -40.77 6.78
C LEU A 325 18.92 -41.43 7.83
N ASP A 326 18.49 -41.48 9.08
CA ASP A 326 19.22 -42.16 10.15
C ASP A 326 18.80 -43.63 10.22
N HIS A 327 19.53 -44.49 9.54
CA HIS A 327 19.27 -45.94 9.44
C HIS A 327 19.34 -46.67 10.79
N THR A 328 19.72 -45.99 11.87
CA THR A 328 19.88 -46.57 13.22
C THR A 328 18.59 -46.58 14.03
N GLY A 329 17.52 -45.94 13.55
CA GLY A 329 16.19 -45.92 14.22
C GLY A 329 16.10 -45.04 15.46
N THR A 330 17.16 -44.33 15.84
CA THR A 330 17.19 -43.38 16.94
C THR A 330 17.40 -41.96 16.43
N ILE A 331 16.50 -41.05 16.81
CA ILE A 331 16.66 -39.63 16.47
C ILE A 331 17.71 -39.04 17.42
N ASP A 332 18.82 -38.52 16.87
CA ASP A 332 19.75 -37.70 17.66
C ASP A 332 19.13 -36.31 17.90
N THR A 333 18.48 -36.16 19.04
CA THR A 333 17.78 -34.95 19.45
C THR A 333 18.71 -33.75 19.62
N LYS A 334 20.00 -33.99 19.96
CA LYS A 334 21.00 -32.93 20.04
C LYS A 334 21.36 -32.39 18.64
N LYS A 335 21.49 -33.28 17.69
CA LYS A 335 21.71 -32.92 16.28
C LYS A 335 20.52 -32.17 15.70
N LEU A 336 19.31 -32.61 16.02
CA LEU A 336 18.09 -31.94 15.64
C LEU A 336 17.97 -30.56 16.31
N ALA A 337 18.35 -30.45 17.59
CA ALA A 337 18.41 -29.18 18.29
C ALA A 337 19.42 -28.21 17.65
N ASP A 338 20.63 -28.67 17.30
CA ASP A 338 21.63 -27.85 16.59
C ASP A 338 21.08 -27.31 15.26
N ILE A 339 20.39 -28.15 14.52
CA ILE A 339 19.75 -27.80 13.26
C ILE A 339 18.69 -26.73 13.48
N LEU A 340 17.79 -26.96 14.42
CA LEU A 340 16.71 -26.02 14.75
C LEU A 340 17.25 -24.68 15.27
N ILE A 341 18.25 -24.69 16.14
CA ILE A 341 18.90 -23.47 16.65
C ILE A 341 19.54 -22.70 15.51
N LYS A 342 20.30 -23.38 14.65
CA LYS A 342 20.98 -22.75 13.51
C LYS A 342 20.01 -22.12 12.51
N TYR A 343 18.94 -22.80 12.14
CA TYR A 343 18.01 -22.33 11.11
C TYR A 343 16.88 -21.47 11.66
N LEU A 344 16.42 -21.72 12.87
CA LEU A 344 15.46 -20.87 13.55
C LEU A 344 16.15 -19.66 14.20
N GLY A 345 17.49 -19.69 14.37
CA GLY A 345 18.29 -18.64 15.01
C GLY A 345 17.75 -18.27 16.40
N ILE A 346 17.36 -19.28 17.16
CA ILE A 346 16.75 -19.13 18.47
C ILE A 346 17.87 -19.11 19.50
N ASP A 347 17.82 -18.13 20.40
CA ASP A 347 18.71 -18.09 21.57
C ASP A 347 18.15 -19.03 22.66
N ILE A 348 18.28 -20.33 22.42
CA ILE A 348 17.95 -21.38 23.39
C ILE A 348 19.16 -22.29 23.57
N ASP A 349 19.42 -22.68 24.83
CA ASP A 349 20.46 -23.67 25.12
C ASP A 349 20.12 -25.00 24.40
N ARG A 350 21.11 -25.52 23.68
CA ARG A 350 21.02 -26.77 22.91
C ARG A 350 20.50 -27.95 23.73
N ASN A 351 20.96 -28.05 24.99
CA ASN A 351 20.58 -29.19 25.85
C ASN A 351 19.14 -29.06 26.32
N VAL A 352 18.67 -27.82 26.56
CA VAL A 352 17.28 -27.56 26.90
C VAL A 352 16.36 -27.91 25.73
N LEU A 353 16.71 -27.51 24.51
CA LEU A 353 15.93 -27.86 23.32
C LEU A 353 15.98 -29.36 23.04
N ALA A 354 17.14 -30.00 23.17
CA ALA A 354 17.27 -31.45 23.01
C ALA A 354 16.43 -32.21 24.04
N ALA A 355 16.46 -31.81 25.33
CA ALA A 355 15.64 -32.41 26.37
C ALA A 355 14.12 -32.24 26.14
N LEU A 356 13.70 -31.09 25.58
CA LEU A 356 12.31 -30.88 25.16
C LEU A 356 11.90 -31.81 24.00
N LEU A 357 12.81 -31.98 23.03
CA LEU A 357 12.61 -32.93 21.92
C LEU A 357 12.58 -34.36 22.42
N ASP A 358 13.49 -34.77 23.33
CA ASP A 358 13.50 -36.08 23.97
C ASP A 358 12.17 -36.35 24.73
N ALA A 359 11.66 -35.38 25.47
CA ALA A 359 10.38 -35.50 26.16
C ALA A 359 9.22 -35.67 25.15
N CYS A 360 9.22 -34.96 24.04
CA CYS A 360 8.23 -35.10 22.98
C CYS A 360 8.26 -36.48 22.33
N PHE A 361 9.44 -37.03 22.07
CA PHE A 361 9.59 -38.38 21.49
C PHE A 361 9.31 -39.49 22.49
N ALA A 362 9.70 -39.32 23.76
CA ALA A 362 9.36 -40.28 24.83
C ALA A 362 7.87 -40.42 25.05
N ILE A 363 7.09 -39.34 24.90
CA ILE A 363 5.63 -39.41 24.96
C ILE A 363 5.07 -40.27 23.83
N LYS A 364 5.62 -40.17 22.62
CA LYS A 364 5.24 -41.02 21.48
C LYS A 364 5.51 -42.51 21.74
N ASP A 365 6.67 -42.82 22.33
CA ASP A 365 7.06 -44.21 22.64
C ASP A 365 6.20 -44.84 23.75
N ILE A 366 5.71 -44.06 24.70
CA ILE A 366 4.87 -44.52 25.81
C ILE A 366 3.42 -44.77 25.38
N VAL A 367 2.88 -43.93 24.52
CA VAL A 367 1.45 -43.90 24.16
C VAL A 367 1.17 -44.71 22.87
N GLY A 368 2.21 -45.11 22.12
CA GLY A 368 2.09 -45.86 20.87
C GLY A 368 1.49 -45.06 19.72
N ASP A 369 1.19 -45.72 18.59
CA ASP A 369 0.59 -45.11 17.41
C ASP A 369 -0.93 -44.83 17.54
N SER A 370 -1.44 -44.64 18.77
CA SER A 370 -2.84 -44.28 18.98
C SER A 370 -3.12 -42.81 18.58
N ALA A 371 -4.34 -42.53 18.18
CA ALA A 371 -4.75 -41.15 17.79
C ALA A 371 -4.46 -40.12 18.89
N ASP A 372 -4.54 -40.54 20.18
CA ASP A 372 -4.29 -39.70 21.36
C ASP A 372 -2.80 -39.37 21.54
N ALA A 373 -1.89 -40.28 21.15
CA ALA A 373 -0.44 -40.08 21.18
C ALA A 373 0.01 -39.07 20.14
N ILE A 374 -0.55 -39.18 18.95
CA ILE A 374 -0.31 -38.23 17.86
C ILE A 374 -0.78 -36.82 18.28
N GLN A 375 -1.92 -36.74 18.98
CA GLN A 375 -2.48 -35.48 19.43
C GLN A 375 -1.67 -34.85 20.58
N LEU A 376 -1.15 -35.64 21.52
CA LEU A 376 -0.28 -35.15 22.61
C LEU A 376 1.08 -34.65 22.08
N THR A 377 1.68 -35.39 21.15
CA THR A 377 2.94 -35.01 20.51
C THR A 377 2.76 -33.73 19.67
N ALA A 378 1.66 -33.65 18.93
CA ALA A 378 1.29 -32.43 18.19
C ALA A 378 1.08 -31.24 19.13
N THR A 379 0.50 -31.45 20.31
CA THR A 379 0.26 -30.40 21.32
C THR A 379 1.58 -29.92 21.96
N ALA A 380 2.50 -30.81 22.28
CA ALA A 380 3.82 -30.45 22.82
C ALA A 380 4.68 -29.71 21.78
N VAL A 381 4.68 -30.18 20.54
CA VAL A 381 5.34 -29.49 19.41
C VAL A 381 4.68 -28.12 19.16
N LYS A 382 3.35 -28.04 19.29
CA LYS A 382 2.59 -26.77 19.21
C LYS A 382 3.04 -25.75 20.25
N ILE A 383 3.22 -26.17 21.48
CA ILE A 383 3.67 -25.30 22.59
C ILE A 383 5.10 -24.79 22.31
N ILE A 384 5.99 -25.68 21.92
CA ILE A 384 7.38 -25.35 21.59
C ILE A 384 7.41 -24.41 20.36
N ALA A 385 6.72 -24.77 19.30
CA ALA A 385 6.62 -23.93 18.09
C ALA A 385 6.04 -22.55 18.40
N ASN A 386 4.97 -22.44 19.18
CA ASN A 386 4.38 -21.17 19.58
C ASN A 386 5.34 -20.28 20.37
N ILE A 387 6.14 -20.89 21.26
CA ILE A 387 7.14 -20.14 22.03
C ILE A 387 8.27 -19.65 21.11
N LEU A 388 8.75 -20.50 20.21
CA LEU A 388 9.90 -20.25 19.35
C LEU A 388 9.57 -19.32 18.18
N LEU A 389 8.38 -19.45 17.59
CA LEU A 389 7.99 -18.72 16.38
C LEU A 389 7.44 -17.32 16.64
N LYS A 390 6.79 -17.10 17.77
CA LYS A 390 6.29 -15.77 18.13
C LYS A 390 7.36 -14.71 18.25
N LEU A 391 8.63 -15.10 18.34
CA LEU A 391 9.74 -14.18 18.58
C LEU A 391 10.52 -13.80 17.32
N LYS A 392 10.46 -14.56 16.22
CA LYS A 392 11.42 -14.35 15.13
C LYS A 392 10.86 -14.07 13.74
N TYR A 393 9.72 -14.61 13.39
CA TYR A 393 9.18 -14.51 12.02
C TYR A 393 7.97 -13.61 11.89
N ASN A 394 7.81 -12.67 12.82
CA ASN A 394 6.69 -11.74 12.82
C ASN A 394 7.04 -10.50 12.01
N ASP A 395 6.08 -9.99 11.25
CA ASP A 395 6.09 -8.61 10.82
C ASP A 395 5.12 -7.79 11.68
N THR A 396 5.36 -6.49 11.77
CA THR A 396 4.54 -5.60 12.58
C THR A 396 4.25 -4.30 11.84
N ILE A 397 3.07 -3.75 12.11
CA ILE A 397 2.72 -2.39 11.72
C ILE A 397 2.12 -1.66 12.91
N THR A 398 2.55 -0.43 13.14
CA THR A 398 2.08 0.39 14.25
C THR A 398 1.25 1.55 13.72
N PHE A 399 0.04 1.71 14.25
CA PHE A 399 -0.88 2.77 13.91
C PHE A 399 -0.97 3.79 15.04
N ASN A 400 -1.03 5.07 14.67
CA ASN A 400 -1.41 6.17 15.53
C ASN A 400 -2.87 6.53 15.23
N VAL A 401 -3.79 6.18 16.12
CA VAL A 401 -5.22 6.40 15.94
C VAL A 401 -5.59 7.75 16.59
N VAL A 402 -6.15 8.65 15.79
CA VAL A 402 -6.54 10.01 16.19
C VAL A 402 -8.04 10.23 16.01
N ASP A 403 -8.62 11.30 16.58
CA ASP A 403 -10.04 11.60 16.42
C ASP A 403 -10.44 12.02 15.00
N GLY A 404 -9.54 12.70 14.28
CA GLY A 404 -9.65 13.07 12.87
C GLY A 404 -8.27 13.45 12.34
N VAL A 405 -8.07 13.26 11.05
CA VAL A 405 -6.84 13.66 10.34
C VAL A 405 -7.17 14.84 9.46
N PRO A 406 -6.46 15.99 9.58
CA PRO A 406 -6.69 17.13 8.71
C PRO A 406 -6.52 16.75 7.23
N CYS A 407 -7.46 17.20 6.40
CA CYS A 407 -7.42 16.95 4.96
C CYS A 407 -6.26 17.71 4.31
N THR A 408 -5.36 17.00 3.62
CA THR A 408 -4.21 17.59 2.92
C THR A 408 -4.41 17.72 1.42
N ASP A 409 -5.35 16.97 0.85
CA ASP A 409 -5.73 17.03 -0.56
C ASP A 409 -7.11 16.40 -0.79
N PHE A 410 -7.83 16.83 -1.84
CA PHE A 410 -9.11 16.24 -2.25
C PHE A 410 -9.47 16.64 -3.67
N ASN A 411 -10.45 15.96 -4.27
CA ASN A 411 -11.05 16.33 -5.55
C ASN A 411 -12.52 16.75 -5.38
N ILE A 412 -13.00 17.59 -6.30
CA ILE A 412 -14.42 17.92 -6.42
C ILE A 412 -15.01 17.11 -7.57
N THR A 413 -16.07 16.35 -7.28
CA THR A 413 -16.85 15.61 -8.29
C THR A 413 -18.30 16.08 -8.30
N GLY A 414 -18.95 15.92 -9.44
CA GLY A 414 -20.33 16.32 -9.67
C GLY A 414 -20.56 16.80 -11.09
N PRO A 415 -21.81 17.12 -11.47
CA PRO A 415 -22.16 17.60 -12.80
C PRO A 415 -21.46 18.91 -13.17
N ASP A 416 -21.09 19.07 -14.44
CA ASP A 416 -20.49 20.31 -14.98
C ASP A 416 -21.54 21.35 -15.37
N THR A 417 -22.81 20.96 -15.37
CA THR A 417 -23.92 21.82 -15.78
C THR A 417 -25.09 21.71 -14.81
N VAL A 418 -25.81 22.83 -14.60
CA VAL A 418 -27.07 22.88 -13.89
C VAL A 418 -28.04 23.79 -14.63
N GLN A 419 -29.31 23.44 -14.68
CA GLN A 419 -30.35 24.29 -15.29
C GLN A 419 -30.87 25.34 -14.29
N GLU A 420 -31.29 26.51 -14.75
CA GLU A 420 -31.97 27.50 -13.91
C GLU A 420 -33.11 26.88 -13.09
N GLY A 421 -33.08 27.08 -11.77
CA GLY A 421 -34.04 26.55 -10.81
C GLY A 421 -33.86 25.06 -10.46
N ALA A 422 -32.89 24.38 -11.06
CA ALA A 422 -32.55 23.02 -10.68
C ALA A 422 -31.46 22.98 -9.60
N GLN A 423 -31.39 21.86 -8.89
CA GLN A 423 -30.38 21.60 -7.89
C GLN A 423 -29.51 20.41 -8.32
N ILE A 424 -28.23 20.48 -8.03
CA ILE A 424 -27.27 19.40 -8.18
C ILE A 424 -26.41 19.30 -6.91
N GLN A 425 -25.80 18.13 -6.70
CA GLN A 425 -24.89 17.87 -5.60
C GLN A 425 -23.44 17.81 -6.11
N MET A 426 -22.56 18.58 -5.50
CA MET A 426 -21.12 18.37 -5.55
C MET A 426 -20.67 17.51 -4.38
N ALA A 427 -19.66 16.70 -4.60
CA ALA A 427 -19.08 15.82 -3.58
C ALA A 427 -17.57 15.97 -3.52
N ILE A 428 -17.01 15.72 -2.34
CA ILE A 428 -15.57 15.58 -2.13
C ILE A 428 -15.20 14.12 -2.36
N THR A 429 -14.17 13.88 -3.16
CA THR A 429 -13.61 12.54 -3.42
C THR A 429 -12.10 12.58 -3.30
N ASP A 430 -11.50 11.38 -3.21
CA ASP A 430 -10.04 11.17 -3.15
C ASP A 430 -9.35 12.01 -2.05
N ALA A 431 -10.05 12.21 -0.93
CA ALA A 431 -9.50 12.94 0.20
C ALA A 431 -8.25 12.24 0.74
N LYS A 432 -7.20 13.00 1.01
CA LYS A 432 -5.93 12.53 1.57
C LYS A 432 -5.65 13.21 2.90
N PRO A 433 -5.07 12.45 3.84
CA PRO A 433 -4.91 10.98 3.84
C PRO A 433 -6.27 10.26 3.75
N VAL A 434 -6.29 8.94 3.54
CA VAL A 434 -7.55 8.16 3.37
C VAL A 434 -8.55 8.36 4.51
N ALA A 435 -8.07 8.67 5.71
CA ALA A 435 -8.87 8.97 6.89
C ALA A 435 -9.10 10.47 7.13
N ALA A 436 -8.94 11.30 6.10
CA ALA A 436 -9.10 12.74 6.24
C ALA A 436 -10.51 13.12 6.71
N ASP A 437 -10.57 14.02 7.69
CA ASP A 437 -11.82 14.67 8.07
C ASP A 437 -12.16 15.71 7.02
N VAL A 438 -13.25 15.50 6.30
CA VAL A 438 -13.78 16.42 5.29
C VAL A 438 -14.96 17.26 5.81
N SER A 439 -15.32 17.13 7.08
CA SER A 439 -16.43 17.86 7.69
C SER A 439 -16.15 19.36 7.87
N ASP A 440 -14.87 19.74 7.83
CA ASP A 440 -14.41 21.13 7.90
C ASP A 440 -14.40 21.84 6.54
N ILE A 441 -14.73 21.13 5.45
CA ILE A 441 -14.72 21.70 4.10
C ILE A 441 -15.96 22.56 3.89
N THR A 442 -15.72 23.79 3.46
CA THR A 442 -16.78 24.77 3.14
C THR A 442 -16.79 25.06 1.64
N TRP A 443 -18.00 25.33 1.12
CA TRP A 443 -18.22 25.60 -0.28
C TRP A 443 -18.54 27.08 -0.53
N SER A 444 -18.11 27.61 -1.68
CA SER A 444 -18.42 28.96 -2.14
C SER A 444 -18.55 29.02 -3.66
N SER A 445 -19.26 30.01 -4.16
CA SER A 445 -19.38 30.30 -5.58
C SER A 445 -18.71 31.65 -5.89
N SER A 446 -18.01 31.73 -7.03
CA SER A 446 -17.41 32.97 -7.51
C SER A 446 -18.46 34.01 -7.91
N ASP A 447 -19.68 33.58 -8.23
CA ASP A 447 -20.82 34.46 -8.58
C ASP A 447 -22.13 33.79 -8.13
N GLU A 448 -22.59 34.18 -6.94
CA GLU A 448 -23.83 33.64 -6.37
C GLU A 448 -25.10 34.10 -7.14
N SER A 449 -24.99 35.10 -7.98
CA SER A 449 -26.09 35.48 -8.86
C SER A 449 -26.30 34.47 -9.99
N VAL A 450 -25.23 33.78 -10.39
CA VAL A 450 -25.24 32.73 -11.40
C VAL A 450 -25.63 31.38 -10.80
N ALA A 451 -24.93 30.96 -9.75
CA ALA A 451 -25.25 29.75 -9.00
C ALA A 451 -24.92 29.96 -7.52
N TYR A 452 -25.83 29.61 -6.67
CA TYR A 452 -25.61 29.53 -5.23
C TYR A 452 -25.19 28.12 -4.86
N VAL A 453 -24.22 28.02 -3.96
CA VAL A 453 -23.84 26.75 -3.34
C VAL A 453 -24.05 26.84 -1.83
N ASP A 454 -24.71 25.86 -1.25
CA ASP A 454 -24.85 25.74 0.19
C ASP A 454 -23.47 25.46 0.80
N PRO A 455 -22.97 26.32 1.72
CA PRO A 455 -21.60 26.24 2.23
C PRO A 455 -21.26 24.95 2.99
N GLN A 456 -22.27 24.26 3.51
CA GLN A 456 -22.09 23.07 4.34
C GLN A 456 -22.30 21.77 3.55
N THR A 457 -23.26 21.78 2.64
CA THR A 457 -23.69 20.55 1.97
C THR A 457 -23.14 20.40 0.55
N GLY A 458 -22.67 21.48 -0.09
CA GLY A 458 -22.26 21.46 -1.49
C GLY A 458 -23.41 21.30 -2.48
N ILE A 459 -24.69 21.52 -2.04
CA ILE A 459 -25.83 21.55 -2.93
C ILE A 459 -25.82 22.88 -3.69
N ILE A 460 -25.89 22.81 -5.01
CA ILE A 460 -25.87 23.96 -5.89
C ILE A 460 -27.27 24.21 -6.46
N THR A 461 -27.72 25.45 -6.41
CA THR A 461 -28.93 25.91 -7.09
C THR A 461 -28.55 26.81 -8.26
N GLY A 462 -28.93 26.45 -9.48
CA GLY A 462 -28.74 27.29 -10.66
C GLY A 462 -29.67 28.49 -10.63
N ARG A 463 -29.11 29.72 -10.67
CA ARG A 463 -29.90 30.97 -10.52
C ARG A 463 -30.11 31.73 -11.82
N ASP A 464 -29.01 32.04 -12.56
CA ASP A 464 -29.09 32.88 -13.75
C ASP A 464 -28.13 32.40 -14.85
N ALA A 465 -28.68 32.02 -16.00
CA ALA A 465 -27.93 31.64 -17.19
C ALA A 465 -27.58 32.86 -18.08
N GLY A 466 -27.95 34.06 -17.68
CA GLY A 466 -27.76 35.27 -18.50
C GLY A 466 -28.76 35.39 -19.67
N GLY A 467 -28.63 36.45 -20.45
CA GLY A 467 -29.43 36.67 -21.66
C GLY A 467 -30.92 36.89 -21.41
N ASN A 468 -31.78 36.53 -22.35
CA ASN A 468 -33.21 36.69 -22.25
C ASN A 468 -33.87 35.54 -21.48
N MET A 469 -34.80 35.84 -20.57
CA MET A 469 -35.55 34.82 -19.83
C MET A 469 -36.26 33.84 -20.76
N GLY A 470 -36.25 32.59 -20.39
CA GLY A 470 -36.92 31.52 -21.11
C GLY A 470 -36.21 31.00 -22.37
N THR A 471 -34.95 31.35 -22.56
CA THR A 471 -34.16 30.86 -23.70
C THR A 471 -33.17 29.79 -23.27
N VAL A 472 -33.35 28.58 -23.77
CA VAL A 472 -32.51 27.39 -23.43
C VAL A 472 -31.04 27.55 -23.89
N ALA A 473 -30.80 28.35 -24.94
CA ALA A 473 -29.46 28.61 -25.46
C ALA A 473 -28.61 29.52 -24.57
N ASN A 474 -29.21 30.16 -23.55
CA ASN A 474 -28.42 30.98 -22.63
C ASN A 474 -27.60 30.10 -21.70
N SER A 475 -26.37 30.51 -21.46
CA SER A 475 -25.50 29.86 -20.47
C SER A 475 -24.56 30.89 -19.84
N LYS A 476 -24.29 30.75 -18.56
CA LYS A 476 -23.31 31.55 -17.82
C LYS A 476 -22.48 30.63 -16.92
N LYS A 477 -21.22 30.95 -16.78
CA LYS A 477 -20.26 30.15 -15.99
C LYS A 477 -19.96 30.81 -14.67
N CYS A 478 -19.71 29.99 -13.66
CA CYS A 478 -19.12 30.40 -12.39
C CYS A 478 -18.15 29.31 -11.92
N THR A 479 -17.32 29.63 -10.94
CA THR A 479 -16.40 28.69 -10.32
C THR A 479 -16.90 28.32 -8.94
N ILE A 480 -17.07 27.03 -8.70
CA ILE A 480 -17.37 26.48 -7.38
C ILE A 480 -16.06 26.16 -6.70
N THR A 481 -15.90 26.63 -5.49
CA THR A 481 -14.70 26.45 -4.67
C THR A 481 -15.03 25.67 -3.41
N ALA A 482 -14.23 24.67 -3.08
CA ALA A 482 -14.24 23.97 -1.81
C ALA A 482 -12.94 24.25 -1.06
N THR A 483 -13.02 24.59 0.24
CA THR A 483 -11.88 24.96 1.08
C THR A 483 -11.92 24.19 2.39
N SER A 484 -10.86 23.42 2.71
CA SER A 484 -10.65 22.85 4.04
C SER A 484 -10.16 23.93 5.00
N ALA A 485 -10.81 24.09 6.14
CA ALA A 485 -10.44 25.08 7.14
C ALA A 485 -9.12 24.73 7.86
N ALA A 486 -8.85 23.44 8.08
CA ALA A 486 -7.69 22.97 8.85
C ALA A 486 -6.36 23.26 8.15
N ASN A 487 -6.26 22.93 6.85
CA ASN A 487 -5.02 23.05 6.09
C ASN A 487 -5.07 24.08 4.96
N GLN A 488 -6.15 24.85 4.84
CA GLN A 488 -6.37 25.86 3.80
C GLN A 488 -6.22 25.28 2.37
N VAL A 489 -6.50 23.99 2.20
CA VAL A 489 -6.50 23.34 0.88
C VAL A 489 -7.70 23.83 0.09
N VAL A 490 -7.47 24.34 -1.10
CA VAL A 490 -8.49 24.89 -1.99
C VAL A 490 -8.54 24.06 -3.27
N ARG A 491 -9.75 23.66 -3.69
CA ARG A 491 -10.01 23.06 -5.00
C ARG A 491 -11.17 23.78 -5.66
N THR A 492 -11.13 23.84 -6.98
CA THR A 492 -12.12 24.57 -7.77
C THR A 492 -12.66 23.70 -8.90
N LYS A 493 -13.92 23.96 -9.27
CA LYS A 493 -14.58 23.32 -10.42
C LYS A 493 -15.42 24.34 -11.16
N GLU A 494 -15.25 24.43 -12.49
CA GLU A 494 -16.09 25.26 -13.34
C GLU A 494 -17.48 24.65 -13.46
N LEU A 495 -18.51 25.49 -13.32
CA LEU A 495 -19.91 25.12 -13.47
C LEU A 495 -20.58 26.03 -14.51
N THR A 496 -21.37 25.44 -15.39
CA THR A 496 -22.19 26.17 -16.36
C THR A 496 -23.65 26.11 -15.96
N VAL A 497 -24.27 27.25 -15.76
CA VAL A 497 -25.73 27.36 -15.59
C VAL A 497 -26.38 27.55 -16.96
N THR A 498 -27.35 26.69 -17.30
CA THR A 498 -28.05 26.70 -18.59
C THR A 498 -29.46 27.23 -18.42
N GLY A 499 -29.96 27.97 -19.40
CA GLY A 499 -31.30 28.51 -19.41
C GLY A 499 -32.39 27.44 -19.44
N LYS A 500 -33.58 27.80 -19.01
CA LYS A 500 -34.77 26.94 -19.06
C LYS A 500 -35.85 27.60 -19.92
N THR A 501 -36.63 26.79 -20.64
CA THR A 501 -37.79 27.28 -21.42
C THR A 501 -38.88 27.84 -20.50
N GLY A 502 -39.41 29.02 -20.84
CA GLY A 502 -40.46 29.67 -20.09
C GLY A 502 -39.97 30.76 -19.10
N ARG A 503 -40.88 31.52 -18.54
CA ARG A 503 -40.54 32.46 -17.45
C ARG A 503 -40.45 31.68 -16.16
N VAL A 504 -39.26 31.59 -15.58
CA VAL A 504 -39.02 30.77 -14.39
C VAL A 504 -38.38 31.63 -13.33
N LEU A 505 -39.02 31.66 -12.15
CA LEU A 505 -38.33 32.04 -10.91
C LEU A 505 -37.41 30.90 -10.53
N SER A 506 -36.10 31.14 -10.50
CA SER A 506 -35.11 30.11 -10.19
C SER A 506 -34.78 30.05 -8.70
N ASP A 507 -34.76 31.18 -8.02
CA ASP A 507 -34.48 31.26 -6.59
C ASP A 507 -35.00 32.60 -6.02
N ALA A 508 -35.16 32.66 -4.68
CA ALA A 508 -35.52 33.88 -3.96
C ALA A 508 -34.79 33.93 -2.62
N VAL A 509 -34.07 35.02 -2.39
CA VAL A 509 -33.27 35.20 -1.15
C VAL A 509 -33.87 36.33 -0.33
N ILE A 510 -34.12 36.06 0.95
CA ILE A 510 -34.56 37.05 1.92
C ILE A 510 -33.33 37.62 2.64
N HIS A 511 -33.20 38.92 2.66
CA HIS A 511 -32.16 39.64 3.39
C HIS A 511 -32.70 40.15 4.70
N ALA A 512 -32.09 39.71 5.80
CA ALA A 512 -32.45 40.09 7.16
C ALA A 512 -31.17 40.28 8.00
N GLN A 513 -31.23 41.10 9.03
CA GLN A 513 -30.20 41.08 10.08
C GLN A 513 -30.32 39.76 10.86
N ARG A 514 -29.18 39.17 11.14
CA ARG A 514 -29.12 37.85 11.79
C ARG A 514 -29.53 37.90 13.26
N ASP A 515 -29.19 39.02 13.91
CA ASP A 515 -29.44 39.22 15.33
C ASP A 515 -30.26 40.52 15.52
N CYS A 516 -31.32 40.44 16.30
CA CYS A 516 -32.12 41.58 16.72
C CYS A 516 -32.51 41.43 18.19
N ASN A 517 -32.65 42.56 18.91
CA ASN A 517 -33.11 42.56 20.28
C ASN A 517 -34.65 42.46 20.36
N ILE A 518 -35.15 42.05 21.52
CA ILE A 518 -36.59 42.02 21.77
C ILE A 518 -37.16 43.43 21.65
N GLY A 519 -38.11 43.61 20.73
CA GLY A 519 -38.75 44.92 20.48
C GLY A 519 -38.19 45.67 19.28
N ASP A 520 -37.07 45.22 18.68
CA ASP A 520 -36.55 45.81 17.45
C ASP A 520 -37.45 45.52 16.25
N GLN A 521 -37.60 46.51 15.36
CA GLN A 521 -38.25 46.34 14.07
C GLN A 521 -37.20 46.16 12.99
N GLN A 522 -37.36 45.13 12.17
CA GLN A 522 -36.47 44.85 11.06
C GLN A 522 -37.22 44.87 9.72
N THR A 523 -36.67 45.60 8.76
CA THR A 523 -37.21 45.57 7.39
C THR A 523 -36.58 44.40 6.64
N LEU A 524 -37.39 43.46 6.21
CA LEU A 524 -36.96 42.36 5.34
C LEU A 524 -37.00 42.83 3.89
N THR A 525 -35.90 42.62 3.18
CA THR A 525 -35.84 42.80 1.73
C THR A 525 -35.64 41.45 1.08
N TYR A 526 -35.91 41.33 -0.21
CA TYR A 526 -35.71 40.09 -0.94
C TYR A 526 -35.12 40.35 -2.33
N THR A 527 -34.38 39.42 -2.83
CA THR A 527 -33.88 39.36 -4.21
C THR A 527 -34.42 38.11 -4.88
N VAL A 528 -34.98 38.26 -6.06
CA VAL A 528 -35.43 37.13 -6.89
C VAL A 528 -34.45 36.88 -8.02
N TYR A 529 -34.27 35.63 -8.38
CA TYR A 529 -33.40 35.24 -9.48
C TYR A 529 -34.19 34.55 -10.60
N PRO A 530 -33.79 34.70 -11.87
CA PRO A 530 -32.71 35.58 -12.34
C PRO A 530 -33.02 37.07 -12.19
N VAL A 531 -32.05 37.88 -11.80
CA VAL A 531 -32.17 39.36 -11.74
C VAL A 531 -32.04 39.87 -13.18
N ARG A 532 -33.12 39.84 -13.94
CA ARG A 532 -33.15 40.36 -15.30
C ARG A 532 -34.01 41.61 -15.35
N VAL A 533 -33.37 42.70 -15.71
CA VAL A 533 -34.07 43.95 -15.96
C VAL A 533 -34.94 43.74 -17.20
N SER A 534 -36.22 43.94 -17.06
CA SER A 534 -37.19 43.93 -18.14
C SER A 534 -36.94 45.08 -19.12
#